data_8c3a6b279babb47f2860b7f982a53773
#
_entry.id   8c3a6b279babb47f2860b7f982a53773
#
_cell.length_a   1.000
_cell.length_b   1.000
_cell.length_c   1.000
_cell.angle_alpha   90.00
_cell.angle_beta   90.00
_cell.angle_gamma   90.00
#
_symmetry.space_group_name_H-M   'P 1'
#
loop_
_entity.id
_entity.type
_entity.pdbx_description
1 polymer ?
#
loop_
_entity_poly.entity_id
_entity_poly.type
_entity_poly.pdbx_seq_one_letter_code
_entity_poly.pdbx_strand_id
1 'polypeptide(L)'
;MRHNKKFNHLSRTADHRHAMLANMTISLIMHKRITTTLAKAKALKKYAEPLITRCKDDSTHSRRVVFSHLQNKEALKELFGPVAAKVGDRPGGYTRIIKLGFRKGDGAEICFIELVDFDENMAKTVGKKKATRRSRRSAKAEAPAAEAAAETVEATEAPAAETAEAPAKDEAPKAE
;
A
#
# COMPACT_ATOMS: atom_id res chain seq x y z
N MET A 1 1.55 -16.02 -38.11
CA MET A 1 2.88 -16.09 -37.47
C MET A 1 2.82 -15.51 -36.07
N ARG A 2 3.44 -16.15 -35.06
CA ARG A 2 3.54 -15.65 -33.70
C ARG A 2 4.89 -14.94 -33.52
N HIS A 3 4.89 -13.61 -33.44
CA HIS A 3 6.13 -12.82 -33.38
C HIS A 3 6.69 -12.70 -31.93
N ASN A 4 6.22 -13.50 -30.98
CA ASN A 4 6.69 -13.59 -29.58
C ASN A 4 6.87 -12.23 -28.88
N LYS A 5 6.01 -11.26 -29.18
CA LYS A 5 6.10 -9.89 -28.67
C LYS A 5 5.71 -9.84 -27.19
N LYS A 6 6.67 -9.63 -26.31
CA LYS A 6 6.49 -9.65 -24.85
C LYS A 6 6.13 -8.28 -24.24
N PHE A 7 6.28 -7.19 -25.00
CA PHE A 7 6.09 -5.82 -24.50
C PHE A 7 5.29 -4.95 -25.47
N ASN A 8 4.65 -3.90 -24.93
CA ASN A 8 3.90 -2.94 -25.73
C ASN A 8 4.82 -1.77 -26.12
N HIS A 9 4.87 -1.42 -27.39
CA HIS A 9 5.65 -0.28 -27.89
C HIS A 9 5.07 1.07 -27.49
N LEU A 10 3.76 1.18 -27.22
CA LEU A 10 3.07 2.41 -26.85
C LEU A 10 3.26 3.53 -27.90
N SER A 11 3.48 3.16 -29.16
CA SER A 11 3.77 4.08 -30.29
C SER A 11 4.95 5.02 -30.00
N ARG A 12 6.00 4.52 -29.32
CA ARG A 12 7.19 5.29 -28.92
C ARG A 12 8.48 4.57 -29.26
N THR A 13 9.54 5.35 -29.48
CA THR A 13 10.92 4.81 -29.57
C THR A 13 11.34 4.18 -28.25
N ALA A 14 12.39 3.40 -28.24
CA ALA A 14 12.87 2.66 -27.07
C ALA A 14 13.19 3.63 -25.92
N ASP A 15 13.99 4.65 -26.18
CA ASP A 15 14.45 5.59 -25.15
C ASP A 15 13.29 6.43 -24.56
N HIS A 16 12.41 6.93 -25.44
CA HIS A 16 11.21 7.65 -24.99
C HIS A 16 10.30 6.76 -24.13
N ARG A 17 10.16 5.49 -24.46
CA ARG A 17 9.38 4.54 -23.66
C ARG A 17 10.01 4.29 -22.30
N HIS A 18 11.34 4.11 -22.23
CA HIS A 18 12.06 3.95 -20.98
C HIS A 18 11.93 5.19 -20.09
N ALA A 19 12.20 6.37 -20.63
CA ALA A 19 12.05 7.62 -19.89
C ALA A 19 10.61 7.84 -19.38
N MET A 20 9.61 7.56 -20.21
CA MET A 20 8.21 7.66 -19.81
C MET A 20 7.88 6.69 -18.65
N LEU A 21 8.31 5.43 -18.73
CA LEU A 21 8.03 4.44 -17.69
C LEU A 21 8.78 4.77 -16.39
N ALA A 22 10.03 5.26 -16.48
CA ALA A 22 10.79 5.73 -15.32
C ALA A 22 10.06 6.88 -14.61
N ASN A 23 9.66 7.92 -15.34
CA ASN A 23 8.94 9.07 -14.79
C ASN A 23 7.59 8.67 -14.17
N MET A 24 6.84 7.78 -14.83
CA MET A 24 5.58 7.25 -14.27
C MET A 24 5.81 6.41 -13.01
N THR A 25 6.91 5.66 -12.93
CA THR A 25 7.27 4.90 -11.71
C THR A 25 7.64 5.84 -10.57
N ILE A 26 8.40 6.91 -10.84
CA ILE A 26 8.70 7.95 -9.85
C ILE A 26 7.39 8.54 -9.31
N SER A 27 6.48 8.95 -10.20
CA SER A 27 5.18 9.48 -9.80
C SER A 27 4.34 8.49 -8.99
N LEU A 28 4.37 7.19 -9.35
CA LEU A 28 3.68 6.15 -8.59
C LEU A 28 4.25 5.96 -7.18
N ILE A 29 5.58 6.00 -7.04
CA ILE A 29 6.25 5.88 -5.74
C ILE A 29 5.93 7.09 -4.86
N MET A 30 5.95 8.30 -5.41
CA MET A 30 5.69 9.54 -4.65
C MET A 30 4.22 9.66 -4.25
N HIS A 31 3.31 9.48 -5.20
CA HIS A 31 1.88 9.71 -4.99
C HIS A 31 1.08 8.45 -4.61
N LYS A 32 1.69 7.25 -4.64
CA LYS A 32 1.06 5.96 -4.32
C LYS A 32 -0.06 5.54 -5.29
N ARG A 33 -0.71 6.47 -5.96
CA ARG A 33 -1.78 6.29 -6.96
C ARG A 33 -1.65 7.30 -8.07
N ILE A 34 -1.75 6.87 -9.32
CA ILE A 34 -1.75 7.74 -10.50
C ILE A 34 -2.84 7.32 -11.49
N THR A 35 -3.39 8.31 -12.21
CA THR A 35 -4.36 8.09 -13.29
C THR A 35 -3.64 8.03 -14.63
N THR A 36 -3.93 7.00 -15.42
CA THR A 36 -3.31 6.83 -16.75
C THR A 36 -4.17 5.96 -17.65
N THR A 37 -3.74 5.77 -18.91
CA THR A 37 -4.40 4.84 -19.83
C THR A 37 -4.07 3.39 -19.49
N LEU A 38 -5.00 2.48 -19.73
CA LEU A 38 -4.86 1.06 -19.41
C LEU A 38 -3.61 0.41 -20.05
N ALA A 39 -3.30 0.79 -21.29
CA ALA A 39 -2.11 0.29 -22.00
C ALA A 39 -0.81 0.69 -21.28
N LYS A 40 -0.71 1.96 -20.84
CA LYS A 40 0.44 2.47 -20.07
C LYS A 40 0.53 1.81 -18.70
N ALA A 41 -0.59 1.66 -17.99
CA ALA A 41 -0.62 1.00 -16.68
C ALA A 41 -0.13 -0.45 -16.75
N LYS A 42 -0.56 -1.23 -17.77
CA LYS A 42 -0.09 -2.60 -17.99
C LYS A 42 1.41 -2.67 -18.28
N ALA A 43 1.96 -1.70 -19.01
CA ALA A 43 3.40 -1.63 -19.27
C ALA A 43 4.17 -1.20 -18.01
N LEU A 44 3.63 -0.21 -17.27
CA LEU A 44 4.20 0.29 -16.03
C LEU A 44 4.32 -0.81 -14.97
N LYS A 45 3.29 -1.63 -14.81
CA LYS A 45 3.32 -2.78 -13.89
C LYS A 45 4.56 -3.66 -14.09
N LYS A 46 4.85 -4.04 -15.35
CA LYS A 46 6.01 -4.87 -15.69
C LYS A 46 7.35 -4.19 -15.41
N TYR A 47 7.39 -2.85 -15.44
CA TYR A 47 8.58 -2.06 -15.17
C TYR A 47 8.78 -1.79 -13.67
N ALA A 48 7.72 -1.44 -12.95
CA ALA A 48 7.76 -1.05 -11.55
C ALA A 48 7.93 -2.24 -10.59
N GLU A 49 7.24 -3.37 -10.82
CA GLU A 49 7.26 -4.50 -9.90
C GLU A 49 8.66 -5.08 -9.63
N PRO A 50 9.55 -5.26 -10.63
CA PRO A 50 10.92 -5.72 -10.37
C PRO A 50 11.73 -4.74 -9.51
N LEU A 51 11.50 -3.42 -9.66
CA LEU A 51 12.17 -2.39 -8.86
C LEU A 51 11.68 -2.42 -7.41
N ILE A 52 10.36 -2.64 -7.21
CA ILE A 52 9.78 -2.82 -5.87
C ILE A 52 10.28 -4.10 -5.22
N THR A 53 10.42 -5.19 -5.97
CA THR A 53 11.00 -6.42 -5.41
C THR A 53 12.42 -6.20 -4.89
N ARG A 54 13.24 -5.41 -5.61
CA ARG A 54 14.61 -5.09 -5.18
C ARG A 54 14.68 -4.22 -3.91
N CYS A 55 13.65 -3.44 -3.60
CA CYS A 55 13.68 -2.60 -2.40
C CYS A 55 13.55 -3.39 -1.09
N LYS A 56 13.19 -4.66 -1.14
CA LYS A 56 13.17 -5.54 0.04
C LYS A 56 14.56 -5.76 0.62
N ASP A 57 15.56 -5.89 -0.25
CA ASP A 57 16.95 -6.03 0.15
C ASP A 57 17.61 -4.66 0.16
N ASP A 58 17.70 -4.04 1.34
CA ASP A 58 18.32 -2.72 1.50
C ASP A 58 19.84 -2.79 1.47
N SER A 59 20.38 -3.24 0.33
CA SER A 59 21.82 -3.23 0.07
C SER A 59 22.22 -2.02 -0.76
N THR A 60 23.47 -1.59 -0.61
CA THR A 60 24.04 -0.52 -1.43
C THR A 60 23.97 -0.86 -2.92
N HIS A 61 24.13 -2.14 -3.26
CA HIS A 61 23.99 -2.61 -4.64
C HIS A 61 22.55 -2.43 -5.15
N SER A 62 21.55 -2.87 -4.40
CA SER A 62 20.13 -2.70 -4.76
C SER A 62 19.77 -1.24 -4.96
N ARG A 63 20.21 -0.34 -4.07
CA ARG A 63 20.02 1.11 -4.20
C ARG A 63 20.65 1.66 -5.47
N ARG A 64 21.88 1.27 -5.81
CA ARG A 64 22.58 1.69 -7.05
C ARG A 64 21.85 1.21 -8.30
N VAL A 65 21.38 -0.04 -8.33
CA VAL A 65 20.63 -0.59 -9.48
C VAL A 65 19.30 0.14 -9.65
N VAL A 66 18.52 0.37 -8.59
CA VAL A 66 17.27 1.12 -8.69
C VAL A 66 17.53 2.56 -9.12
N PHE A 67 18.57 3.20 -8.58
CA PHE A 67 18.94 4.56 -8.98
C PHE A 67 19.31 4.66 -10.46
N SER A 68 20.01 3.68 -11.04
CA SER A 68 20.33 3.67 -12.47
C SER A 68 19.09 3.69 -13.38
N HIS A 69 17.96 3.12 -12.91
CA HIS A 69 16.70 3.12 -13.63
C HIS A 69 15.85 4.37 -13.41
N LEU A 70 15.82 4.91 -12.19
CA LEU A 70 14.92 6.02 -11.82
C LEU A 70 15.61 7.39 -11.87
N GLN A 71 16.91 7.47 -11.53
CA GLN A 71 17.71 8.70 -11.48
C GLN A 71 17.11 9.82 -10.62
N ASN A 72 16.29 9.45 -9.62
CA ASN A 72 15.66 10.38 -8.69
C ASN A 72 15.95 9.95 -7.25
N LYS A 73 16.58 10.86 -6.47
CA LYS A 73 16.99 10.60 -5.09
C LYS A 73 15.79 10.54 -4.12
N GLU A 74 14.78 11.36 -4.35
CA GLU A 74 13.59 11.42 -3.49
C GLU A 74 12.76 10.15 -3.64
N ALA A 75 12.48 9.74 -4.88
CA ALA A 75 11.80 8.48 -5.15
C ALA A 75 12.56 7.27 -4.59
N LEU A 76 13.90 7.30 -4.61
CA LEU A 76 14.70 6.24 -4.01
C LEU A 76 14.54 6.19 -2.49
N LYS A 77 14.59 7.33 -1.81
CA LYS A 77 14.37 7.41 -0.36
C LYS A 77 12.98 6.89 0.01
N GLU A 78 11.98 7.32 -0.73
CA GLU A 78 10.58 6.90 -0.53
C GLU A 78 10.38 5.39 -0.79
N LEU A 79 11.05 4.84 -1.80
CA LEU A 79 10.96 3.42 -2.15
C LEU A 79 11.59 2.51 -1.08
N PHE A 80 12.81 2.83 -0.63
CA PHE A 80 13.52 2.04 0.39
C PHE A 80 13.11 2.35 1.84
N GLY A 81 12.32 3.40 2.05
CA GLY A 81 11.76 3.76 3.36
C GLY A 81 10.32 3.25 3.50
N PRO A 82 9.32 4.14 3.39
CA PRO A 82 7.93 3.80 3.70
C PRO A 82 7.33 2.76 2.76
N VAL A 83 7.78 2.68 1.48
CA VAL A 83 7.25 1.67 0.54
C VAL A 83 7.77 0.28 0.91
N ALA A 84 9.07 0.13 1.14
CA ALA A 84 9.66 -1.15 1.53
C ALA A 84 9.05 -1.69 2.83
N ALA A 85 8.85 -0.82 3.83
CA ALA A 85 8.23 -1.20 5.11
C ALA A 85 6.80 -1.73 4.96
N LYS A 86 5.98 -1.13 4.08
CA LYS A 86 4.60 -1.58 3.85
C LYS A 86 4.50 -2.80 2.95
N VAL A 87 5.38 -2.93 1.96
CA VAL A 87 5.40 -4.09 1.07
C VAL A 87 5.78 -5.37 1.82
N GLY A 88 6.70 -5.27 2.79
CA GLY A 88 7.10 -6.38 3.65
C GLY A 88 7.42 -7.66 2.87
N ASP A 89 6.86 -8.78 3.31
CA ASP A 89 7.13 -10.11 2.74
C ASP A 89 6.24 -10.49 1.55
N ARG A 90 5.41 -9.59 1.05
CA ARG A 90 4.55 -9.87 -0.10
C ARG A 90 5.37 -10.41 -1.29
N PRO A 91 5.08 -11.61 -1.82
CA PRO A 91 5.93 -12.23 -2.86
C PRO A 91 5.84 -11.54 -4.23
N GLY A 92 4.83 -10.67 -4.45
CA GLY A 92 4.62 -9.95 -5.71
C GLY A 92 3.22 -9.36 -5.82
N GLY A 93 2.90 -8.75 -6.97
CA GLY A 93 1.60 -8.11 -7.17
C GLY A 93 1.42 -6.85 -6.33
N TYR A 94 2.46 -6.04 -6.24
CA TYR A 94 2.48 -4.80 -5.46
C TYR A 94 1.56 -3.72 -6.01
N THR A 95 1.19 -3.83 -7.30
CA THR A 95 0.39 -2.83 -8.00
C THR A 95 -0.97 -3.39 -8.39
N ARG A 96 -2.00 -2.54 -8.28
CA ARG A 96 -3.38 -2.82 -8.72
C ARG A 96 -3.78 -1.82 -9.78
N ILE A 97 -4.55 -2.29 -10.78
CA ILE A 97 -5.11 -1.47 -11.83
C ILE A 97 -6.63 -1.50 -11.69
N ILE A 98 -7.24 -0.32 -11.50
CA ILE A 98 -8.69 -0.15 -11.38
C ILE A 98 -9.16 0.64 -12.61
N LYS A 99 -10.07 0.06 -13.40
CA LYS A 99 -10.63 0.71 -14.58
C LYS A 99 -11.65 1.78 -14.17
N LEU A 100 -11.56 2.95 -14.79
CA LEU A 100 -12.48 4.08 -14.57
C LEU A 100 -13.50 4.26 -15.68
N GLY A 101 -13.22 3.75 -16.87
CA GLY A 101 -14.05 3.94 -18.06
C GLY A 101 -13.27 4.56 -19.20
N PHE A 102 -13.99 5.23 -20.09
CA PHE A 102 -13.42 5.82 -21.30
C PHE A 102 -13.31 7.34 -21.19
N ARG A 103 -12.24 7.90 -21.74
CA ARG A 103 -12.04 9.34 -21.84
C ARG A 103 -12.90 9.89 -22.99
N LYS A 104 -13.69 10.95 -22.73
CA LYS A 104 -14.68 11.47 -23.69
C LYS A 104 -14.06 11.99 -25.00
N GLY A 105 -12.80 12.46 -24.99
CA GLY A 105 -12.18 13.06 -26.18
C GLY A 105 -11.72 12.06 -27.22
N ASP A 106 -11.13 10.92 -26.81
CA ASP A 106 -10.48 9.95 -27.68
C ASP A 106 -10.91 8.49 -27.45
N GLY A 107 -11.89 8.27 -26.57
CA GLY A 107 -12.37 6.92 -26.24
C GLY A 107 -11.31 6.02 -25.61
N ALA A 108 -10.17 6.55 -25.13
CA ALA A 108 -9.14 5.76 -24.49
C ALA A 108 -9.60 5.23 -23.14
N GLU A 109 -9.37 3.94 -22.86
CA GLU A 109 -9.61 3.36 -21.53
C GLU A 109 -8.68 4.00 -20.50
N ILE A 110 -9.26 4.61 -19.47
CA ILE A 110 -8.56 5.20 -18.33
C ILE A 110 -8.62 4.27 -17.13
N CYS A 111 -7.56 4.27 -16.35
CA CYS A 111 -7.47 3.51 -15.11
C CYS A 111 -6.65 4.25 -14.05
N PHE A 112 -6.88 3.90 -12.79
CA PHE A 112 -5.91 4.11 -11.75
C PHE A 112 -4.92 2.95 -11.70
N ILE A 113 -3.65 3.25 -11.49
CA ILE A 113 -2.68 2.29 -10.99
C ILE A 113 -2.24 2.75 -9.60
N GLU A 114 -2.23 1.86 -8.65
CA GLU A 114 -1.94 2.14 -7.25
C GLU A 114 -1.08 1.06 -6.60
N LEU A 115 -0.40 1.43 -5.51
CA LEU A 115 0.27 0.48 -4.63
C LEU A 115 -0.76 -0.10 -3.67
N VAL A 116 -0.92 -1.43 -3.68
CA VAL A 116 -1.97 -2.15 -2.94
C VAL A 116 -1.90 -1.89 -1.43
N ASP A 117 -0.69 -1.80 -0.88
CA ASP A 117 -0.46 -1.69 0.55
C ASP A 117 -0.70 -0.26 1.10
N PHE A 118 -0.97 0.71 0.21
CA PHE A 118 -1.28 2.10 0.56
C PHE A 118 -2.78 2.44 0.44
N ASP A 119 -3.61 1.48 0.01
CA ASP A 119 -5.05 1.70 -0.11
C ASP A 119 -5.78 1.31 1.18
N GLU A 120 -6.06 2.29 2.03
CA GLU A 120 -6.76 2.10 3.31
C GLU A 120 -8.20 1.62 3.16
N ASN A 121 -8.84 1.94 2.03
CA ASN A 121 -10.24 1.56 1.78
C ASN A 121 -10.39 0.05 1.55
N MET A 122 -9.38 -0.60 0.98
CA MET A 122 -9.39 -2.04 0.74
C MET A 122 -8.87 -2.85 1.93
N ALA A 123 -8.05 -2.28 2.79
CA ALA A 123 -7.62 -2.93 4.03
C ALA A 123 -8.81 -3.27 4.95
N LYS A 124 -9.85 -2.42 4.95
CA LYS A 124 -11.09 -2.62 5.72
C LYS A 124 -12.00 -3.74 5.18
N THR A 125 -11.83 -4.16 3.92
CA THR A 125 -12.68 -5.19 3.29
C THR A 125 -12.16 -6.62 3.47
N VAL A 126 -10.89 -6.81 3.87
CA VAL A 126 -10.29 -8.14 4.12
C VAL A 126 -10.90 -8.83 5.36
N GLY A 127 -11.52 -8.07 6.26
CA GLY A 127 -12.13 -8.61 7.50
C GLY A 127 -13.51 -9.30 7.34
N LYS A 128 -14.19 -9.15 6.20
CA LYS A 128 -15.48 -9.82 5.95
C LYS A 128 -15.32 -10.97 4.97
N LYS A 129 -14.83 -12.11 5.44
CA LYS A 129 -15.00 -13.38 4.73
C LYS A 129 -16.51 -13.61 4.63
N LYS A 130 -17.07 -13.50 3.42
CA LYS A 130 -18.45 -13.93 3.17
C LYS A 130 -18.53 -15.40 3.53
N ALA A 131 -19.25 -15.72 4.62
CA ALA A 131 -19.55 -17.09 4.99
C ALA A 131 -20.25 -17.76 3.80
N THR A 132 -19.60 -18.74 3.22
CA THR A 132 -20.16 -19.52 2.12
C THR A 132 -21.39 -20.26 2.63
N ARG A 133 -22.36 -20.50 1.74
CA ARG A 133 -23.63 -21.17 2.06
C ARG A 133 -23.46 -22.51 2.82
N ARG A 134 -22.28 -23.10 2.74
CA ARG A 134 -21.89 -24.33 3.42
C ARG A 134 -21.56 -24.12 4.90
N SER A 135 -20.97 -22.98 5.31
CA SER A 135 -20.70 -22.67 6.72
C SER A 135 -21.95 -22.23 7.48
N ARG A 136 -23.00 -21.75 6.79
CA ARG A 136 -24.30 -21.46 7.42
C ARG A 136 -25.10 -22.70 7.79
N ARG A 137 -24.82 -23.84 7.14
CA ARG A 137 -25.50 -25.11 7.46
C ARG A 137 -24.87 -25.82 8.64
N SER A 138 -23.57 -25.70 8.87
CA SER A 138 -22.90 -26.25 10.04
C SER A 138 -23.16 -25.46 11.32
N ALA A 139 -23.34 -24.15 11.24
CA ALA A 139 -23.66 -23.31 12.38
C ALA A 139 -25.11 -23.46 12.90
N LYS A 140 -26.01 -24.12 12.13
CA LYS A 140 -27.42 -24.37 12.56
C LYS A 140 -27.62 -25.72 13.23
N ALA A 141 -26.58 -26.57 13.32
CA ALA A 141 -26.66 -27.90 13.91
C ALA A 141 -26.10 -27.97 15.33
N GLU A 142 -25.65 -26.87 15.92
CA GLU A 142 -25.08 -26.85 17.27
C GLU A 142 -25.66 -25.72 18.12
N ALA A 143 -26.88 -25.94 18.54
CA ALA A 143 -27.54 -25.42 19.76
C ALA A 143 -28.91 -26.13 19.83
N PRO A 144 -29.37 -26.73 20.94
CA PRO A 144 -29.31 -26.13 22.25
C PRO A 144 -28.97 -27.12 23.38
N ALA A 145 -28.42 -26.70 24.44
CA ALA A 145 -28.77 -27.04 25.82
C ALA A 145 -27.70 -26.52 26.78
N ALA A 146 -28.03 -25.52 27.52
CA ALA A 146 -27.92 -25.46 28.96
C ALA A 146 -28.23 -24.04 29.41
N GLU A 147 -29.43 -23.96 29.87
CA GLU A 147 -29.98 -22.90 30.73
C GLU A 147 -29.54 -23.12 32.16
N ALA A 148 -29.46 -22.05 32.93
CA ALA A 148 -29.52 -21.92 34.38
C ALA A 148 -28.21 -21.99 35.18
N ALA A 149 -27.86 -20.89 35.73
CA ALA A 149 -27.82 -20.62 37.15
C ALA A 149 -26.98 -19.39 37.49
N ALA A 150 -27.69 -18.42 38.00
CA ALA A 150 -27.52 -17.64 39.24
C ALA A 150 -26.39 -16.60 39.19
N GLU A 151 -26.68 -15.33 39.17
CA GLU A 151 -27.20 -14.37 40.17
C GLU A 151 -26.26 -14.10 41.36
N THR A 152 -26.07 -12.80 41.58
CA THR A 152 -25.59 -12.09 42.78
C THR A 152 -24.06 -12.07 43.02
N VAL A 153 -23.45 -10.97 43.32
CA VAL A 153 -23.62 -9.84 44.26
C VAL A 153 -22.66 -8.72 43.86
N GLU A 154 -23.11 -7.51 43.68
CA GLU A 154 -23.00 -6.30 44.53
C GLU A 154 -21.58 -5.83 44.86
N ALA A 155 -21.26 -4.70 44.33
CA ALA A 155 -21.15 -3.34 44.91
C ALA A 155 -19.94 -3.05 45.81
N THR A 156 -19.56 -1.81 45.69
CA THR A 156 -18.75 -0.95 46.61
C THR A 156 -17.26 -0.90 46.23
N GLU A 157 -16.58 0.17 46.10
CA GLU A 157 -16.68 1.57 46.49
C GLU A 157 -15.44 2.27 45.93
N ALA A 158 -15.57 3.43 45.37
CA ALA A 158 -14.53 4.43 45.35
C ALA A 158 -14.51 5.08 46.75
N PRO A 159 -13.59 5.91 47.21
CA PRO A 159 -13.00 7.04 46.47
C PRO A 159 -11.62 7.53 46.95
N ALA A 160 -11.21 8.62 46.33
CA ALA A 160 -10.44 9.78 46.82
C ALA A 160 -8.92 9.62 47.01
N ALA A 161 -8.21 10.43 46.42
CA ALA A 161 -7.88 11.85 46.54
C ALA A 161 -6.43 12.10 46.87
N GLU A 162 -5.94 13.13 46.28
CA GLU A 162 -5.06 14.20 46.76
C GLU A 162 -3.56 13.91 46.77
N THR A 163 -2.68 14.70 46.37
CA THR A 163 -2.47 16.14 46.19
C THR A 163 -1.13 16.39 45.52
N ALA A 164 -1.09 17.35 44.64
CA ALA A 164 -0.20 18.51 44.60
C ALA A 164 1.31 18.29 44.80
N GLU A 165 2.15 18.77 43.93
CA GLU A 165 2.84 20.05 44.09
C GLU A 165 3.88 20.23 42.97
N ALA A 166 3.74 21.25 42.16
CA ALA A 166 4.85 21.94 41.53
C ALA A 166 5.37 22.94 42.60
N PRO A 167 6.59 23.49 42.54
CA PRO A 167 6.94 24.45 41.52
C PRO A 167 8.45 24.65 41.18
N ALA A 168 8.64 25.29 40.04
CA ALA A 168 9.48 26.48 39.79
C ALA A 168 11.01 26.40 39.73
N LYS A 169 11.47 26.98 38.59
CA LYS A 169 12.53 28.03 38.47
C LYS A 169 13.97 27.59 38.73
N ASP A 170 14.87 27.88 37.93
CA ASP A 170 15.53 29.09 37.39
C ASP A 170 16.74 28.66 36.54
N GLU A 171 17.03 29.28 35.56
CA GLU A 171 17.84 30.41 35.15
C GLU A 171 18.95 30.03 34.20
N ALA A 172 18.94 30.67 33.07
CA ALA A 172 20.11 30.84 32.20
C ALA A 172 21.14 31.74 32.89
N PRO A 173 22.45 31.68 32.57
CA PRO A 173 22.94 32.70 31.67
C PRO A 173 24.06 32.31 30.69
N LYS A 174 24.06 32.93 29.54
CA LYS A 174 25.00 33.75 28.77
C LYS A 174 26.50 33.61 28.98
N ALA A 175 27.13 33.66 27.79
CA ALA A 175 28.44 34.27 27.43
C ALA A 175 29.71 33.45 27.74
N GLU A 176 30.49 33.13 26.78
CA GLU A 176 31.45 33.95 26.02
C GLU A 176 31.73 33.27 24.67
#